data_aba014f87d4247c1022b74f9217e0ab9
#
_entry.id   aba014f87d4247c1022b74f9217e0ab9
#
_cell.length_a   1.000
_cell.length_b   1.000
_cell.length_c   1.000
_cell.angle_alpha   90.00
_cell.angle_beta   90.00
_cell.angle_gamma   90.00
#
_symmetry.space_group_name_H-M   'P 1'
#
loop_
_entity.id
_entity.type
_entity.pdbx_description
1 polymer ?
#
loop_
_entity_poly.entity_id
_entity_poly.type
_entity_poly.pdbx_seq_one_letter_code
_entity_poly.pdbx_strand_id
1 'polypeptide(L)'
;MNPTQMIFVLIYLLTVLLSATGIVPMSVAALIGALLTAWFGLQYNVFTYDQASGFIDIRIIGLLLGIMIVVEVARRSGLFRFGALYAVKLSKGNPGRLFVSICVVSAVVSMFLSDPTAMLLIAAATVTIAKLLRYDPVPYFISATIMVNLGGTSTLIGSVSNMIIGVEAGMSFTEFISYLAIGEVALWGLTIFALYMLFKPRLGKKRVLPKYDPWESVEDKKIFYRSILILVLLIVLFLTLENLGVGPEAVALGCAILALVLSGLDPTEIFKGLDWETVFFIAGFMFVIGGLERTGILNDISTQLFQLVGDSPLEATMVTLWFSGLASTVVSNTATALTFSPIISGVSGLNSAAVWSALVLGTNLGGATTPLSGSVVMMAIGALKREGISLSFSEFTKVGLITSMLQLGFASLYLIVRFRLGV
;
A
#
# COMPACT_ATOMS: atom_id res chain seq x y z
N MET A 1 -9.15 4.17 32.02
CA MET A 1 -8.42 2.94 31.63
C MET A 1 -8.13 2.11 32.84
N ASN A 2 -8.42 0.82 32.80
CA ASN A 2 -8.03 -0.12 33.86
C ASN A 2 -6.57 -0.62 33.65
N PRO A 3 -5.92 -1.26 34.67
CA PRO A 3 -4.54 -1.72 34.55
C PRO A 3 -4.30 -2.68 33.36
N THR A 4 -5.26 -3.54 33.07
CA THR A 4 -5.17 -4.47 31.93
C THR A 4 -5.18 -3.74 30.62
N GLN A 5 -6.07 -2.78 30.40
CA GLN A 5 -6.10 -1.93 29.23
C GLN A 5 -4.77 -1.19 29.05
N MET A 6 -4.19 -0.67 30.12
CA MET A 6 -2.92 0.04 30.08
C MET A 6 -1.77 -0.86 29.59
N ILE A 7 -1.70 -2.11 30.05
CA ILE A 7 -0.70 -3.08 29.60
C ILE A 7 -0.82 -3.32 28.10
N PHE A 8 -2.02 -3.57 27.58
CA PHE A 8 -2.24 -3.83 26.16
C PHE A 8 -1.94 -2.61 25.28
N VAL A 9 -2.28 -1.40 25.76
CA VAL A 9 -1.88 -0.16 25.08
C VAL A 9 -0.37 0.00 25.05
N LEU A 10 0.33 -0.30 26.14
CA LEU A 10 1.79 -0.27 26.16
C LEU A 10 2.42 -1.28 25.21
N ILE A 11 1.86 -2.50 25.12
CA ILE A 11 2.31 -3.52 24.14
C ILE A 11 2.10 -3.00 22.71
N TYR A 12 0.93 -2.45 22.42
CA TYR A 12 0.64 -1.85 21.11
C TYR A 12 1.62 -0.72 20.78
N LEU A 13 1.80 0.24 21.69
CA LEU A 13 2.72 1.35 21.49
C LEU A 13 4.17 0.88 21.31
N LEU A 14 4.61 -0.11 22.07
CA LEU A 14 5.93 -0.73 21.93
C LEU A 14 6.07 -1.37 20.54
N THR A 15 5.07 -2.12 20.09
CA THR A 15 5.07 -2.77 18.76
C THR A 15 5.16 -1.73 17.64
N VAL A 16 4.36 -0.67 17.71
CA VAL A 16 4.38 0.43 16.75
C VAL A 16 5.73 1.15 16.76
N LEU A 17 6.27 1.46 17.95
CA LEU A 17 7.54 2.15 18.10
C LEU A 17 8.70 1.31 17.53
N LEU A 18 8.76 0.02 17.86
CA LEU A 18 9.78 -0.88 17.32
C LEU A 18 9.69 -1.00 15.80
N SER A 19 8.48 -1.09 15.25
CA SER A 19 8.24 -1.15 13.80
C SER A 19 8.64 0.16 13.10
N ALA A 20 8.34 1.31 13.70
CA ALA A 20 8.62 2.62 13.10
C ALA A 20 10.10 3.02 13.18
N THR A 21 10.81 2.63 14.23
CA THR A 21 12.24 2.98 14.41
C THR A 21 13.18 2.16 13.53
N GLY A 22 12.73 1.00 13.01
CA GLY A 22 13.57 0.10 12.22
C GLY A 22 14.74 -0.53 12.99
N ILE A 23 14.72 -0.48 14.34
CA ILE A 23 15.74 -1.14 15.19
C ILE A 23 15.69 -2.65 14.97
N VAL A 24 14.51 -3.18 14.77
CA VAL A 24 14.27 -4.58 14.38
C VAL A 24 13.39 -4.62 13.14
N PRO A 25 13.42 -5.72 12.34
CA PRO A 25 12.47 -5.91 11.25
C PRO A 25 11.02 -5.78 11.75
N MET A 26 10.13 -5.21 10.92
CA MET A 26 8.73 -4.98 11.31
C MET A 26 8.04 -6.28 11.73
N SER A 27 8.30 -7.38 11.03
CA SER A 27 7.79 -8.71 11.36
C SER A 27 8.18 -9.15 12.77
N VAL A 28 9.45 -8.94 13.14
CA VAL A 28 9.96 -9.28 14.48
C VAL A 28 9.30 -8.42 15.56
N ALA A 29 9.13 -7.11 15.30
CA ALA A 29 8.42 -6.22 16.21
C ALA A 29 6.98 -6.69 16.46
N ALA A 30 6.26 -7.05 15.39
CA ALA A 30 4.89 -7.56 15.49
C ALA A 30 4.81 -8.91 16.20
N LEU A 31 5.77 -9.83 15.97
CA LEU A 31 5.83 -11.12 16.66
C LEU A 31 6.14 -10.96 18.15
N ILE A 32 7.02 -10.02 18.53
CA ILE A 32 7.25 -9.70 19.95
C ILE A 32 5.96 -9.16 20.57
N GLY A 33 5.28 -8.24 19.92
CA GLY A 33 3.99 -7.73 20.36
C GLY A 33 2.93 -8.84 20.53
N ALA A 34 2.84 -9.74 19.54
CA ALA A 34 1.93 -10.87 19.59
C ALA A 34 2.24 -11.83 20.75
N LEU A 35 3.52 -12.12 20.98
CA LEU A 35 3.94 -12.95 22.11
C LEU A 35 3.57 -12.34 23.46
N LEU A 36 3.84 -11.05 23.62
CA LEU A 36 3.48 -10.32 24.84
C LEU A 36 1.96 -10.25 25.02
N THR A 37 1.22 -10.00 23.95
CA THR A 37 -0.26 -10.02 23.95
C THR A 37 -0.80 -11.38 24.35
N ALA A 38 -0.26 -12.47 23.79
CA ALA A 38 -0.63 -13.83 24.16
C ALA A 38 -0.35 -14.12 25.64
N TRP A 39 0.88 -13.81 26.09
CA TRP A 39 1.30 -14.03 27.46
C TRP A 39 0.39 -13.32 28.46
N PHE A 40 0.26 -12.00 28.33
CA PHE A 40 -0.54 -11.20 29.25
C PHE A 40 -2.04 -11.48 29.10
N GLY A 41 -2.53 -11.76 27.88
CA GLY A 41 -3.93 -12.06 27.63
C GLY A 41 -4.41 -13.33 28.31
N LEU A 42 -3.59 -14.38 28.26
CA LEU A 42 -3.87 -15.65 28.95
C LEU A 42 -3.68 -15.51 30.46
N GLN A 43 -2.61 -14.82 30.91
CA GLN A 43 -2.33 -14.62 32.33
C GLN A 43 -3.43 -13.83 33.04
N TYR A 44 -3.99 -12.81 32.40
CA TYR A 44 -5.07 -11.98 32.97
C TYR A 44 -6.47 -12.43 32.55
N ASN A 45 -6.62 -13.61 31.90
CA ASN A 45 -7.90 -14.15 31.43
C ASN A 45 -8.69 -13.15 30.55
N VAL A 46 -8.00 -12.36 29.71
CA VAL A 46 -8.64 -11.44 28.77
C VAL A 46 -9.27 -12.22 27.61
N PHE A 47 -8.63 -13.31 27.21
CA PHE A 47 -9.10 -14.23 26.18
C PHE A 47 -8.56 -15.66 26.42
N THR A 48 -9.20 -16.64 25.78
CA THR A 48 -8.77 -18.04 25.75
C THR A 48 -7.96 -18.34 24.48
N TYR A 49 -7.29 -19.51 24.42
CA TYR A 49 -6.61 -19.98 23.21
C TYR A 49 -7.54 -20.08 22.01
N ASP A 50 -8.77 -20.57 22.20
CA ASP A 50 -9.76 -20.68 21.13
C ASP A 50 -10.17 -19.31 20.58
N GLN A 51 -10.30 -18.33 21.45
CA GLN A 51 -10.57 -16.94 21.03
C GLN A 51 -9.36 -16.31 20.31
N ALA A 52 -8.15 -16.59 20.79
CA ALA A 52 -6.91 -16.06 20.21
C ALA A 52 -6.66 -16.60 18.79
N SER A 53 -7.08 -17.84 18.49
CA SER A 53 -6.95 -18.43 17.15
C SER A 53 -7.74 -17.65 16.08
N GLY A 54 -8.79 -16.93 16.49
CA GLY A 54 -9.60 -16.08 15.62
C GLY A 54 -9.07 -14.65 15.42
N PHE A 55 -7.97 -14.26 16.06
CA PHE A 55 -7.42 -12.91 15.89
C PHE A 55 -6.76 -12.68 14.52
N ILE A 56 -6.33 -13.75 13.87
CA ILE A 56 -5.73 -13.69 12.55
C ILE A 56 -6.80 -14.01 11.51
N ASP A 57 -7.21 -13.02 10.73
CA ASP A 57 -8.15 -13.22 9.62
C ASP A 57 -7.46 -13.93 8.46
N ILE A 58 -7.79 -15.21 8.26
CA ILE A 58 -7.21 -16.05 7.22
C ILE A 58 -7.58 -15.57 5.81
N ARG A 59 -8.67 -14.80 5.65
CA ARG A 59 -9.08 -14.24 4.36
C ARG A 59 -8.06 -13.21 3.89
N ILE A 60 -7.60 -12.33 4.80
CA ILE A 60 -6.57 -11.31 4.51
C ILE A 60 -5.25 -12.00 4.15
N ILE A 61 -4.84 -13.01 4.92
CA ILE A 61 -3.61 -13.77 4.64
C ILE A 61 -3.71 -14.51 3.31
N GLY A 62 -4.85 -15.15 3.04
CA GLY A 62 -5.11 -15.86 1.77
C GLY A 62 -5.10 -14.93 0.56
N LEU A 63 -5.77 -13.78 0.66
CA LEU A 63 -5.77 -12.75 -0.36
C LEU A 63 -4.35 -12.25 -0.66
N LEU A 64 -3.62 -11.91 0.40
CA LEU A 64 -2.24 -11.42 0.31
C LEU A 64 -1.33 -12.44 -0.38
N LEU A 65 -1.30 -13.69 0.11
CA LEU A 65 -0.46 -14.75 -0.47
C LEU A 65 -0.84 -15.04 -1.92
N GLY A 66 -2.14 -15.10 -2.22
CA GLY A 66 -2.62 -15.34 -3.58
C GLY A 66 -2.10 -14.27 -4.55
N ILE A 67 -2.26 -13.01 -4.20
CA ILE A 67 -1.79 -11.88 -5.01
C ILE A 67 -0.26 -11.89 -5.11
N MET A 68 0.46 -12.09 -4.00
CA MET A 68 1.92 -12.12 -4.00
C MET A 68 2.48 -13.18 -4.95
N ILE A 69 1.87 -14.38 -5.04
CA ILE A 69 2.29 -15.44 -5.96
C ILE A 69 2.06 -15.02 -7.41
N VAL A 70 0.87 -14.53 -7.76
CA VAL A 70 0.56 -14.07 -9.12
C VAL A 70 1.52 -12.97 -9.57
N VAL A 71 1.75 -12.02 -8.70
CA VAL A 71 2.63 -10.87 -8.93
C VAL A 71 4.09 -11.29 -9.04
N GLU A 72 4.57 -12.24 -8.22
CA GLU A 72 5.94 -12.75 -8.30
C GLU A 72 6.19 -13.48 -9.63
N VAL A 73 5.23 -14.25 -10.11
CA VAL A 73 5.28 -14.86 -11.45
C VAL A 73 5.37 -13.78 -12.54
N ALA A 74 4.54 -12.73 -12.45
CA ALA A 74 4.55 -11.62 -13.38
C ALA A 74 5.88 -10.82 -13.30
N ARG A 75 6.45 -10.64 -12.13
CA ARG A 75 7.75 -10.00 -11.93
C ARG A 75 8.86 -10.79 -12.60
N ARG A 76 8.91 -12.10 -12.40
CA ARG A 76 9.92 -12.99 -13.01
C ARG A 76 9.78 -13.11 -14.51
N SER A 77 8.58 -12.94 -15.07
CA SER A 77 8.35 -12.91 -16.51
C SER A 77 8.99 -11.70 -17.23
N GLY A 78 9.46 -10.71 -16.47
CA GLY A 78 10.01 -9.46 -17.00
C GLY A 78 8.95 -8.41 -17.36
N LEU A 79 7.66 -8.66 -17.08
CA LEU A 79 6.55 -7.77 -17.45
C LEU A 79 6.75 -6.32 -16.97
N PHE A 80 7.05 -6.14 -15.72
CA PHE A 80 7.22 -4.80 -15.14
C PHE A 80 8.49 -4.11 -15.62
N ARG A 81 9.58 -4.88 -15.83
CA ARG A 81 10.83 -4.37 -16.40
C ARG A 81 10.63 -3.91 -17.84
N PHE A 82 9.92 -4.70 -18.63
CA PHE A 82 9.53 -4.33 -20.00
C PHE A 82 8.74 -3.02 -20.01
N GLY A 83 7.71 -2.87 -19.14
CA GLY A 83 6.91 -1.66 -19.02
C GLY A 83 7.75 -0.43 -18.72
N ALA A 84 8.67 -0.53 -17.74
CA ALA A 84 9.57 0.56 -17.37
C ALA A 84 10.49 0.98 -18.54
N LEU A 85 11.11 0.02 -19.23
CA LEU A 85 11.97 0.31 -20.38
C LEU A 85 11.19 0.87 -21.57
N TYR A 86 9.97 0.40 -21.79
CA TYR A 86 9.09 0.94 -22.83
C TYR A 86 8.72 2.40 -22.58
N ALA A 87 8.43 2.79 -21.33
CA ALA A 87 8.17 4.16 -20.94
C ALA A 87 9.37 5.08 -21.20
N VAL A 88 10.59 4.59 -20.93
CA VAL A 88 11.82 5.32 -21.27
C VAL A 88 11.94 5.55 -22.79
N LYS A 89 11.66 4.52 -23.59
CA LYS A 89 11.67 4.61 -25.05
C LYS A 89 10.70 5.69 -25.56
N LEU A 90 9.49 5.77 -24.95
CA LEU A 90 8.48 6.78 -25.28
C LEU A 90 8.93 8.21 -24.97
N SER A 91 9.81 8.40 -23.99
CA SER A 91 10.31 9.72 -23.61
C SER A 91 11.16 10.41 -24.68
N LYS A 92 11.76 9.63 -25.61
CA LYS A 92 12.68 10.09 -26.65
C LYS A 92 13.79 11.00 -26.11
N GLY A 93 14.25 10.76 -24.87
CA GLY A 93 15.29 11.53 -24.21
C GLY A 93 14.89 12.95 -23.79
N ASN A 94 13.60 13.27 -23.80
CA ASN A 94 13.09 14.52 -23.24
C ASN A 94 12.90 14.35 -21.72
N PRO A 95 13.54 15.18 -20.87
CA PRO A 95 13.52 14.99 -19.42
C PRO A 95 12.12 15.14 -18.82
N GLY A 96 11.31 16.06 -19.33
CA GLY A 96 9.93 16.23 -18.85
C GLY A 96 9.03 15.05 -19.23
N ARG A 97 9.16 14.53 -20.47
CA ARG A 97 8.41 13.32 -20.87
C ARG A 97 8.87 12.11 -20.09
N LEU A 98 10.18 11.97 -19.84
CA LEU A 98 10.73 10.90 -19.01
C LEU A 98 10.16 10.97 -17.60
N PHE A 99 10.12 12.15 -17.01
CA PHE A 99 9.57 12.40 -15.70
C PHE A 99 8.11 11.93 -15.60
N VAL A 100 7.26 12.41 -16.51
CA VAL A 100 5.84 11.98 -16.55
C VAL A 100 5.71 10.48 -16.80
N SER A 101 6.49 9.92 -17.72
CA SER A 101 6.45 8.47 -18.01
C SER A 101 6.85 7.64 -16.80
N ILE A 102 7.89 8.02 -16.05
CA ILE A 102 8.30 7.34 -14.82
C ILE A 102 7.17 7.45 -13.78
N CYS A 103 6.58 8.62 -13.58
CA CYS A 103 5.46 8.81 -12.66
C CYS A 103 4.27 7.89 -13.00
N VAL A 104 3.84 7.88 -14.26
CA VAL A 104 2.71 7.05 -14.72
C VAL A 104 3.03 5.56 -14.56
N VAL A 105 4.22 5.12 -15.00
CA VAL A 105 4.61 3.70 -14.87
C VAL A 105 4.72 3.28 -13.41
N SER A 106 5.26 4.15 -12.54
CA SER A 106 5.33 3.89 -11.10
C SER A 106 3.95 3.64 -10.51
N ALA A 107 2.98 4.48 -10.85
CA ALA A 107 1.60 4.32 -10.38
C ALA A 107 0.95 3.06 -10.97
N VAL A 108 1.05 2.84 -12.28
CA VAL A 108 0.46 1.65 -12.94
C VAL A 108 1.06 0.36 -12.40
N VAL A 109 2.37 0.30 -12.20
CA VAL A 109 3.03 -0.88 -11.64
C VAL A 109 2.56 -1.15 -10.21
N SER A 110 2.40 -0.11 -9.40
CA SER A 110 1.96 -0.23 -8.01
C SER A 110 0.47 -0.59 -7.85
N MET A 111 -0.35 -0.41 -8.88
CA MET A 111 -1.73 -0.93 -8.86
C MET A 111 -1.79 -2.46 -8.71
N PHE A 112 -0.72 -3.16 -9.08
CA PHE A 112 -0.66 -4.62 -9.11
C PHE A 112 0.40 -5.21 -8.20
N LEU A 113 1.44 -4.46 -7.86
CA LEU A 113 2.53 -4.87 -6.99
C LEU A 113 2.33 -4.31 -5.59
N SER A 114 2.64 -5.11 -4.57
CA SER A 114 2.78 -4.54 -3.23
C SER A 114 3.81 -3.40 -3.22
N ASP A 115 3.52 -2.37 -2.46
CA ASP A 115 4.33 -1.14 -2.40
C ASP A 115 5.85 -1.39 -2.28
N PRO A 116 6.36 -2.30 -1.39
CA PRO A 116 7.78 -2.57 -1.30
C PRO A 116 8.38 -3.16 -2.59
N THR A 117 7.67 -4.09 -3.21
CA THR A 117 8.13 -4.74 -4.46
C THR A 117 8.13 -3.77 -5.63
N ALA A 118 7.06 -2.98 -5.77
CA ALA A 118 6.96 -1.92 -6.77
C ALA A 118 8.11 -0.92 -6.62
N MET A 119 8.37 -0.50 -5.39
CA MET A 119 9.41 0.49 -5.12
C MET A 119 10.81 -0.03 -5.45
N LEU A 120 11.16 -1.27 -5.05
CA LEU A 120 12.46 -1.84 -5.38
C LEU A 120 12.70 -1.93 -6.88
N LEU A 121 11.69 -2.33 -7.64
CA LEU A 121 11.76 -2.41 -9.09
C LEU A 121 11.93 -1.03 -9.73
N ILE A 122 11.07 -0.09 -9.37
CA ILE A 122 11.02 1.26 -9.97
C ILE A 122 12.25 2.08 -9.53
N ALA A 123 12.69 1.97 -8.27
CA ALA A 123 13.88 2.67 -7.78
C ALA A 123 15.12 2.32 -8.59
N ALA A 124 15.40 1.01 -8.76
CA ALA A 124 16.56 0.55 -9.51
C ALA A 124 16.52 1.00 -10.97
N ALA A 125 15.36 0.88 -11.62
CA ALA A 125 15.17 1.32 -13.00
C ALA A 125 15.36 2.84 -13.13
N THR A 126 14.72 3.62 -12.25
CA THR A 126 14.76 5.09 -12.27
C THR A 126 16.18 5.61 -12.10
N VAL A 127 16.94 5.07 -11.12
CA VAL A 127 18.32 5.48 -10.87
C VAL A 127 19.22 5.12 -12.04
N THR A 128 19.10 3.92 -12.57
CA THR A 128 19.89 3.46 -13.72
C THR A 128 19.65 4.34 -14.95
N ILE A 129 18.38 4.64 -15.25
CA ILE A 129 17.99 5.49 -16.38
C ILE A 129 18.50 6.91 -16.22
N ALA A 130 18.34 7.49 -15.02
CA ALA A 130 18.80 8.85 -14.76
C ALA A 130 20.33 8.96 -14.88
N LYS A 131 21.09 8.01 -14.33
CA LYS A 131 22.56 7.93 -14.48
C LYS A 131 22.98 7.78 -15.95
N LEU A 132 22.33 6.89 -16.71
CA LEU A 132 22.62 6.65 -18.12
C LEU A 132 22.45 7.93 -18.96
N LEU A 133 21.44 8.71 -18.64
CA LEU A 133 21.15 9.99 -19.31
C LEU A 133 21.88 11.18 -18.68
N ARG A 134 22.68 10.97 -17.64
CA ARG A 134 23.36 12.00 -16.85
C ARG A 134 22.39 13.08 -16.35
N TYR A 135 21.23 12.66 -15.87
CA TYR A 135 20.27 13.48 -15.15
C TYR A 135 20.49 13.38 -13.64
N ASP A 136 20.02 14.38 -12.88
CA ASP A 136 19.91 14.27 -11.43
C ASP A 136 18.87 13.18 -11.10
N PRO A 137 19.24 12.07 -10.45
CA PRO A 137 18.28 10.98 -10.16
C PRO A 137 17.26 11.34 -9.09
N VAL A 138 17.57 12.28 -8.19
CA VAL A 138 16.75 12.59 -7.01
C VAL A 138 15.32 13.02 -7.36
N PRO A 139 15.08 13.96 -8.29
CA PRO A 139 13.73 14.35 -8.70
C PRO A 139 12.88 13.19 -9.21
N TYR A 140 13.46 12.35 -10.08
CA TYR A 140 12.77 11.20 -10.64
C TYR A 140 12.47 10.16 -9.59
N PHE A 141 13.40 9.95 -8.67
CA PHE A 141 13.27 8.97 -7.62
C PHE A 141 12.21 9.35 -6.57
N ILE A 142 12.24 10.59 -6.05
CA ILE A 142 11.23 11.07 -5.09
C ILE A 142 9.84 10.99 -5.72
N SER A 143 9.72 11.43 -6.98
CA SER A 143 8.44 11.41 -7.68
C SER A 143 7.95 9.99 -7.94
N ALA A 144 8.83 9.07 -8.32
CA ALA A 144 8.51 7.67 -8.47
C ALA A 144 8.02 7.04 -7.16
N THR A 145 8.68 7.34 -6.02
CA THR A 145 8.29 6.85 -4.69
C THR A 145 6.89 7.32 -4.30
N ILE A 146 6.60 8.61 -4.48
CA ILE A 146 5.28 9.18 -4.20
C ILE A 146 4.21 8.56 -5.12
N MET A 147 4.54 8.36 -6.40
CA MET A 147 3.61 7.76 -7.36
C MET A 147 3.42 6.25 -7.18
N VAL A 148 4.39 5.51 -6.63
CA VAL A 148 4.22 4.11 -6.20
C VAL A 148 3.18 4.06 -5.09
N ASN A 149 3.34 4.85 -4.05
CA ASN A 149 2.39 4.88 -2.94
C ASN A 149 0.97 5.31 -3.40
N LEU A 150 0.88 6.33 -4.25
CA LEU A 150 -0.40 6.79 -4.80
C LEU A 150 -1.03 5.77 -5.74
N GLY A 151 -0.24 5.09 -6.59
CA GLY A 151 -0.73 4.03 -7.47
C GLY A 151 -1.31 2.84 -6.70
N GLY A 152 -0.66 2.48 -5.58
CA GLY A 152 -1.15 1.45 -4.67
C GLY A 152 -2.55 1.73 -4.11
N THR A 153 -2.94 3.00 -3.96
CA THR A 153 -4.27 3.39 -3.47
C THR A 153 -5.39 3.03 -4.45
N SER A 154 -5.08 2.93 -5.74
CA SER A 154 -6.08 2.86 -6.81
C SER A 154 -6.84 1.54 -6.92
N THR A 155 -6.33 0.47 -6.35
CA THR A 155 -6.97 -0.86 -6.41
C THR A 155 -6.93 -1.56 -5.05
N LEU A 156 -7.88 -2.48 -4.84
CA LEU A 156 -7.91 -3.33 -3.65
C LEU A 156 -6.60 -4.10 -3.43
N ILE A 157 -5.94 -4.48 -4.51
CA ILE A 157 -4.74 -5.33 -4.51
C ILE A 157 -3.43 -4.55 -4.56
N GLY A 158 -3.47 -3.24 -4.80
CA GLY A 158 -2.28 -2.41 -4.96
C GLY A 158 -1.55 -2.12 -3.66
N SER A 159 -2.25 -2.14 -2.52
CA SER A 159 -1.66 -1.94 -1.20
C SER A 159 -2.22 -2.94 -0.20
N VAL A 160 -1.36 -3.39 0.72
CA VAL A 160 -1.76 -4.28 1.81
C VAL A 160 -2.82 -3.62 2.71
N SER A 161 -2.71 -2.32 2.96
CA SER A 161 -3.72 -1.56 3.71
C SER A 161 -5.10 -1.62 3.06
N ASN A 162 -5.15 -1.58 1.72
CA ASN A 162 -6.41 -1.69 0.98
C ASN A 162 -7.04 -3.07 1.12
N MET A 163 -6.22 -4.13 1.08
CA MET A 163 -6.71 -5.51 1.29
C MET A 163 -7.34 -5.66 2.68
N ILE A 164 -6.67 -5.14 3.71
CA ILE A 164 -7.16 -5.18 5.09
C ILE A 164 -8.48 -4.42 5.20
N ILE A 165 -8.51 -3.17 4.74
CA ILE A 165 -9.69 -2.31 4.81
C ILE A 165 -10.84 -2.91 4.00
N GLY A 166 -10.57 -3.38 2.79
CA GLY A 166 -11.58 -3.96 1.91
C GLY A 166 -12.21 -5.23 2.46
N VAL A 167 -11.42 -6.14 3.03
CA VAL A 167 -11.93 -7.37 3.66
C VAL A 167 -12.74 -7.04 4.92
N GLU A 168 -12.25 -6.13 5.76
CA GLU A 168 -12.93 -5.72 7.00
C GLU A 168 -14.23 -4.97 6.71
N ALA A 169 -14.23 -4.10 5.71
CA ALA A 169 -15.40 -3.36 5.25
C ALA A 169 -16.42 -4.25 4.51
N GLY A 170 -16.04 -5.46 4.12
CA GLY A 170 -16.83 -6.28 3.20
C GLY A 170 -17.02 -5.63 1.82
N MET A 171 -16.10 -4.73 1.44
CA MET A 171 -16.18 -4.03 0.15
C MET A 171 -15.80 -4.96 -0.99
N SER A 172 -16.64 -4.97 -1.98
CA SER A 172 -16.36 -5.63 -3.24
C SER A 172 -15.24 -4.94 -4.04
N PHE A 173 -14.57 -5.67 -4.93
CA PHE A 173 -13.58 -5.09 -5.83
C PHE A 173 -14.22 -4.01 -6.73
N THR A 174 -15.45 -4.25 -7.17
CA THR A 174 -16.25 -3.31 -7.98
C THR A 174 -16.61 -2.07 -7.19
N GLU A 175 -17.06 -2.22 -5.95
CA GLU A 175 -17.35 -1.08 -5.06
C GLU A 175 -16.11 -0.26 -4.79
N PHE A 176 -14.99 -0.91 -4.45
CA PHE A 176 -13.72 -0.24 -4.22
C PHE A 176 -13.32 0.64 -5.41
N ILE A 177 -13.35 0.10 -6.63
CA ILE A 177 -13.03 0.87 -7.85
C ILE A 177 -14.06 1.98 -8.08
N SER A 178 -15.35 1.72 -7.93
CA SER A 178 -16.39 2.72 -8.18
C SER A 178 -16.30 3.92 -7.26
N TYR A 179 -15.86 3.69 -6.02
CA TYR A 179 -15.68 4.76 -5.04
C TYR A 179 -14.39 5.56 -5.25
N LEU A 180 -13.33 4.96 -5.73
CA LEU A 180 -12.00 5.58 -5.73
C LEU A 180 -11.48 5.95 -7.14
N ALA A 181 -11.81 5.15 -8.18
CA ALA A 181 -11.11 5.23 -9.47
C ALA A 181 -11.13 6.62 -10.13
N ILE A 182 -12.29 7.31 -10.13
CA ILE A 182 -12.41 8.64 -10.75
C ILE A 182 -11.54 9.66 -9.98
N GLY A 183 -11.63 9.65 -8.64
CA GLY A 183 -10.83 10.50 -7.78
C GLY A 183 -9.33 10.23 -7.95
N GLU A 184 -8.95 8.97 -8.01
CA GLU A 184 -7.56 8.54 -8.15
C GLU A 184 -6.92 9.00 -9.47
N VAL A 185 -7.61 8.85 -10.61
CA VAL A 185 -7.10 9.32 -11.90
C VAL A 185 -6.85 10.83 -11.89
N ALA A 186 -7.79 11.60 -11.32
CA ALA A 186 -7.62 13.04 -11.18
C ALA A 186 -6.47 13.38 -10.21
N LEU A 187 -6.34 12.61 -9.12
CA LEU A 187 -5.28 12.78 -8.12
C LEU A 187 -3.90 12.46 -8.69
N TRP A 188 -3.78 11.44 -9.55
CA TRP A 188 -2.54 11.18 -10.29
C TRP A 188 -2.14 12.38 -11.15
N GLY A 189 -3.08 12.93 -11.93
CA GLY A 189 -2.84 14.10 -12.77
C GLY A 189 -2.37 15.31 -11.95
N LEU A 190 -3.06 15.60 -10.85
CA LEU A 190 -2.74 16.69 -9.94
C LEU A 190 -1.35 16.50 -9.29
N THR A 191 -1.06 15.29 -8.81
CA THR A 191 0.23 14.97 -8.17
C THR A 191 1.39 15.05 -9.16
N ILE A 192 1.24 14.47 -10.36
CA ILE A 192 2.25 14.55 -11.42
C ILE A 192 2.51 16.02 -11.80
N PHE A 193 1.45 16.83 -11.95
CA PHE A 193 1.57 18.22 -12.25
C PHE A 193 2.33 18.99 -11.16
N ALA A 194 1.97 18.79 -9.90
CA ALA A 194 2.63 19.45 -8.75
C ALA A 194 4.11 19.05 -8.66
N LEU A 195 4.42 17.75 -8.75
CA LEU A 195 5.80 17.26 -8.75
C LEU A 195 6.61 17.78 -9.95
N TYR A 196 5.99 17.83 -11.14
CA TYR A 196 6.64 18.39 -12.32
C TYR A 196 6.98 19.86 -12.13
N MET A 197 6.06 20.67 -11.60
CA MET A 197 6.31 22.09 -11.33
C MET A 197 7.43 22.28 -10.30
N LEU A 198 7.44 21.46 -9.25
CA LEU A 198 8.46 21.50 -8.20
C LEU A 198 9.86 21.15 -8.72
N PHE A 199 9.96 20.13 -9.58
CA PHE A 199 11.24 19.60 -10.05
C PHE A 199 11.68 20.09 -11.42
N LYS A 200 10.83 20.80 -12.17
CA LYS A 200 11.14 21.32 -13.52
C LYS A 200 12.53 21.98 -13.66
N PRO A 201 13.02 22.80 -12.69
CA PRO A 201 14.34 23.40 -12.79
C PRO A 201 15.50 22.40 -12.73
N ARG A 202 15.29 21.20 -12.13
CA ARG A 202 16.29 20.15 -11.90
C ARG A 202 16.26 19.04 -12.95
N LEU A 203 15.28 18.97 -13.84
CA LEU A 203 15.11 17.85 -14.78
C LEU A 203 16.19 17.80 -15.89
N GLY A 204 16.91 18.88 -16.12
CA GLY A 204 17.98 18.95 -17.11
C GLY A 204 17.50 19.22 -18.53
N LYS A 205 18.39 18.97 -19.52
CA LYS A 205 18.13 19.23 -20.95
C LYS A 205 17.99 17.92 -21.72
N LYS A 206 17.30 17.96 -22.87
CA LYS A 206 17.12 16.80 -23.75
C LYS A 206 18.45 16.12 -24.08
N ARG A 207 18.47 14.79 -23.95
CA ARG A 207 19.62 13.93 -24.28
C ARG A 207 19.23 12.90 -25.33
N VAL A 208 20.24 12.39 -26.03
CA VAL A 208 20.04 11.28 -26.99
C VAL A 208 19.95 10.00 -26.21
N LEU A 209 18.87 9.23 -26.43
CA LEU A 209 18.73 7.89 -25.86
C LEU A 209 19.64 6.92 -26.61
N PRO A 210 20.36 6.03 -25.91
CA PRO A 210 20.97 4.87 -26.52
C PRO A 210 19.90 4.03 -27.26
N LYS A 211 20.30 3.39 -28.35
CA LYS A 211 19.43 2.41 -29.00
C LYS A 211 19.35 1.17 -28.12
N TYR A 212 18.17 0.80 -27.70
CA TYR A 212 17.87 -0.45 -26.98
C TYR A 212 16.48 -0.94 -27.35
N ASP A 213 16.27 -2.23 -27.25
CA ASP A 213 14.95 -2.83 -27.43
C ASP A 213 14.41 -3.30 -26.07
N PRO A 214 13.25 -2.79 -25.61
CA PRO A 214 12.62 -3.27 -24.39
C PRO A 214 12.41 -4.79 -24.35
N TRP A 215 12.24 -5.44 -25.49
CA TRP A 215 12.07 -6.89 -25.59
C TRP A 215 13.29 -7.68 -25.16
N GLU A 216 14.48 -7.12 -25.17
CA GLU A 216 15.69 -7.77 -24.66
C GLU A 216 15.63 -8.03 -23.14
N SER A 217 14.70 -7.36 -22.44
CA SER A 217 14.47 -7.59 -21.01
C SER A 217 13.55 -8.77 -20.70
N VAL A 218 12.95 -9.39 -21.72
CA VAL A 218 12.03 -10.51 -21.62
C VAL A 218 12.75 -11.77 -22.05
N GLU A 219 13.11 -12.63 -21.09
CA GLU A 219 13.84 -13.86 -21.35
C GLU A 219 12.96 -14.91 -22.05
N ASP A 220 11.73 -15.08 -21.57
CA ASP A 220 10.75 -16.02 -22.17
C ASP A 220 9.42 -15.31 -22.46
N LYS A 221 9.14 -15.13 -23.76
CA LYS A 221 7.89 -14.53 -24.22
C LYS A 221 6.65 -15.34 -23.87
N LYS A 222 6.75 -16.68 -23.72
CA LYS A 222 5.61 -17.50 -23.35
C LYS A 222 5.20 -17.22 -21.91
N ILE A 223 6.16 -17.19 -21.00
CA ILE A 223 5.91 -16.85 -19.58
C ILE A 223 5.37 -15.43 -19.49
N PHE A 224 5.93 -14.49 -20.26
CA PHE A 224 5.47 -13.10 -20.31
C PHE A 224 3.98 -12.99 -20.68
N TYR A 225 3.55 -13.61 -21.78
CA TYR A 225 2.14 -13.55 -22.21
C TYR A 225 1.20 -14.31 -21.26
N ARG A 226 1.66 -15.45 -20.71
CA ARG A 226 0.90 -16.18 -19.69
C ARG A 226 0.69 -15.35 -18.42
N SER A 227 1.70 -14.61 -17.98
CA SER A 227 1.60 -13.71 -16.84
C SER A 227 0.60 -12.59 -17.08
N ILE A 228 0.58 -11.99 -18.26
CA ILE A 228 -0.44 -11.00 -18.64
C ILE A 228 -1.82 -11.62 -18.59
N LEU A 229 -1.98 -12.81 -19.20
CA LEU A 229 -3.27 -13.51 -19.20
C LEU A 229 -3.78 -13.77 -17.79
N ILE A 230 -2.91 -14.21 -16.87
CA ILE A 230 -3.27 -14.49 -15.48
C ILE A 230 -3.64 -13.20 -14.73
N LEU A 231 -2.91 -12.10 -14.94
CA LEU A 231 -3.27 -10.81 -14.33
C LEU A 231 -4.61 -10.29 -14.87
N VAL A 232 -4.86 -10.40 -16.16
CA VAL A 232 -6.16 -10.03 -16.75
C VAL A 232 -7.26 -10.95 -16.20
N LEU A 233 -7.00 -12.25 -16.12
CA LEU A 233 -7.96 -13.21 -15.56
C LEU A 233 -8.27 -12.89 -14.09
N LEU A 234 -7.27 -12.56 -13.28
CA LEU A 234 -7.46 -12.17 -11.87
C LEU A 234 -8.44 -10.99 -11.76
N ILE A 235 -8.24 -9.94 -12.57
CA ILE A 235 -9.13 -8.76 -12.57
C ILE A 235 -10.55 -9.15 -13.03
N VAL A 236 -10.65 -9.91 -14.12
CA VAL A 236 -11.96 -10.35 -14.64
C VAL A 236 -12.69 -11.21 -13.63
N LEU A 237 -11.99 -12.11 -12.93
CA LEU A 237 -12.61 -12.97 -11.92
C LEU A 237 -13.01 -12.16 -10.67
N PHE A 238 -12.24 -11.16 -10.25
CA PHE A 238 -12.66 -10.24 -9.19
C PHE A 238 -13.96 -9.51 -9.55
N LEU A 239 -14.09 -9.04 -10.80
CA LEU A 239 -15.28 -8.30 -11.25
C LEU A 239 -16.50 -9.20 -11.45
N THR A 240 -16.34 -10.49 -11.72
CA THR A 240 -17.43 -11.40 -12.11
C THR A 240 -17.86 -12.36 -11.02
N LEU A 241 -16.92 -12.97 -10.29
CA LEU A 241 -17.22 -14.00 -9.29
C LEU A 241 -17.70 -13.46 -7.96
N GLU A 242 -17.43 -12.20 -7.68
CA GLU A 242 -17.91 -11.52 -6.49
C GLU A 242 -19.46 -11.55 -6.40
N ASN A 243 -20.14 -11.31 -7.51
CA ASN A 243 -21.61 -11.40 -7.60
C ASN A 243 -22.15 -12.83 -7.33
N LEU A 244 -21.28 -13.84 -7.35
CA LEU A 244 -21.62 -15.24 -7.04
C LEU A 244 -21.27 -15.63 -5.60
N GLY A 245 -20.85 -14.67 -4.77
CA GLY A 245 -20.50 -14.89 -3.37
C GLY A 245 -19.13 -15.54 -3.17
N VAL A 246 -18.27 -15.51 -4.18
CA VAL A 246 -16.87 -15.99 -4.05
C VAL A 246 -16.01 -14.86 -3.51
N GLY A 247 -15.41 -15.07 -2.33
CA GLY A 247 -14.55 -14.07 -1.70
C GLY A 247 -13.28 -13.77 -2.50
N PRO A 248 -12.74 -12.56 -2.38
CA PRO A 248 -11.54 -12.14 -3.12
C PRO A 248 -10.33 -13.03 -2.83
N GLU A 249 -10.21 -13.56 -1.62
CA GLU A 249 -9.15 -14.49 -1.23
C GLU A 249 -9.19 -15.80 -2.04
N ALA A 250 -10.39 -16.34 -2.30
CA ALA A 250 -10.55 -17.56 -3.07
C ALA A 250 -10.17 -17.35 -4.55
N VAL A 251 -10.55 -16.20 -5.13
CA VAL A 251 -10.14 -15.79 -6.49
C VAL A 251 -8.63 -15.65 -6.57
N ALA A 252 -8.02 -14.94 -5.63
CA ALA A 252 -6.58 -14.72 -5.62
C ALA A 252 -5.79 -16.02 -5.50
N LEU A 253 -6.18 -16.93 -4.58
CA LEU A 253 -5.56 -18.23 -4.41
C LEU A 253 -5.76 -19.13 -5.64
N GLY A 254 -6.94 -19.12 -6.24
CA GLY A 254 -7.21 -19.83 -7.50
C GLY A 254 -6.30 -19.37 -8.63
N CYS A 255 -6.17 -18.05 -8.82
CA CYS A 255 -5.24 -17.47 -9.80
C CYS A 255 -3.78 -17.75 -9.46
N ALA A 256 -3.41 -17.81 -8.18
CA ALA A 256 -2.06 -18.20 -7.75
C ALA A 256 -1.72 -19.63 -8.16
N ILE A 257 -2.63 -20.58 -7.96
CA ILE A 257 -2.45 -21.98 -8.41
C ILE A 257 -2.30 -22.02 -9.93
N LEU A 258 -3.15 -21.30 -10.66
CA LEU A 258 -3.03 -21.21 -12.12
C LEU A 258 -1.68 -20.59 -12.55
N ALA A 259 -1.21 -19.56 -11.84
CA ALA A 259 0.08 -18.94 -12.10
C ALA A 259 1.24 -19.92 -11.89
N LEU A 260 1.24 -20.69 -10.82
CA LEU A 260 2.27 -21.70 -10.54
C LEU A 260 2.28 -22.81 -11.63
N VAL A 261 1.09 -23.29 -12.02
CA VAL A 261 0.98 -24.36 -13.02
C VAL A 261 1.34 -23.88 -14.43
N LEU A 262 0.83 -22.72 -14.83
CA LEU A 262 0.99 -22.23 -16.21
C LEU A 262 2.32 -21.53 -16.46
N SER A 263 3.00 -21.00 -15.43
CA SER A 263 4.28 -20.31 -15.63
C SER A 263 5.39 -21.25 -16.05
N GLY A 264 5.37 -22.50 -15.57
CA GLY A 264 6.47 -23.44 -15.73
C GLY A 264 7.73 -23.08 -14.93
N LEU A 265 7.61 -22.10 -14.01
CA LEU A 265 8.68 -21.72 -13.07
C LEU A 265 8.67 -22.66 -11.88
N ASP A 266 9.84 -22.84 -11.24
CA ASP A 266 9.94 -23.63 -10.01
C ASP A 266 9.14 -22.93 -8.87
N PRO A 267 8.11 -23.59 -8.32
CA PRO A 267 7.34 -23.04 -7.22
C PRO A 267 8.20 -22.68 -5.99
N THR A 268 9.26 -23.44 -5.74
CA THR A 268 10.18 -23.16 -4.63
C THR A 268 10.84 -21.79 -4.77
N GLU A 269 11.24 -21.46 -5.99
CA GLU A 269 11.83 -20.15 -6.27
C GLU A 269 10.79 -19.02 -6.20
N ILE A 270 9.55 -19.28 -6.62
CA ILE A 270 8.44 -18.32 -6.45
C ILE A 270 8.24 -18.04 -4.94
N PHE A 271 8.12 -19.09 -4.12
CA PHE A 271 7.89 -18.93 -2.68
C PHE A 271 9.05 -18.22 -1.95
N LYS A 272 10.30 -18.42 -2.37
CA LYS A 272 11.45 -17.66 -1.85
C LYS A 272 11.38 -16.16 -2.19
N GLY A 273 10.73 -15.80 -3.30
CA GLY A 273 10.58 -14.41 -3.74
C GLY A 273 9.45 -13.65 -3.07
N LEU A 274 8.61 -14.33 -2.26
CA LEU A 274 7.51 -13.67 -1.56
C LEU A 274 8.01 -12.81 -0.40
N ASP A 275 7.27 -11.76 -0.10
CA ASP A 275 7.53 -10.86 1.03
C ASP A 275 6.97 -11.46 2.33
N TRP A 276 7.66 -12.46 2.86
CA TRP A 276 7.31 -13.10 4.13
C TRP A 276 7.34 -12.14 5.32
N GLU A 277 8.16 -11.08 5.24
CA GLU A 277 8.22 -10.08 6.29
C GLU A 277 6.86 -9.41 6.47
N THR A 278 6.22 -9.02 5.37
CA THR A 278 4.87 -8.44 5.39
C THR A 278 3.83 -9.44 5.91
N VAL A 279 3.89 -10.72 5.53
CA VAL A 279 2.95 -11.74 6.03
C VAL A 279 3.05 -11.91 7.54
N PHE A 280 4.26 -12.06 8.09
CA PHE A 280 4.47 -12.20 9.53
C PHE A 280 4.14 -10.91 10.29
N PHE A 281 4.43 -9.75 9.71
CA PHE A 281 4.04 -8.47 10.30
C PHE A 281 2.54 -8.37 10.46
N ILE A 282 1.77 -8.66 9.41
CA ILE A 282 0.30 -8.58 9.45
C ILE A 282 -0.26 -9.56 10.46
N ALA A 283 0.14 -10.83 10.40
CA ALA A 283 -0.35 -11.85 11.32
C ALA A 283 -0.05 -11.49 12.79
N GLY A 284 1.18 -11.06 13.09
CA GLY A 284 1.56 -10.63 14.44
C GLY A 284 0.82 -9.38 14.90
N PHE A 285 0.68 -8.39 14.01
CA PHE A 285 -0.01 -7.14 14.36
C PHE A 285 -1.52 -7.33 14.53
N MET A 286 -2.16 -8.18 13.70
CA MET A 286 -3.56 -8.60 13.90
C MET A 286 -3.77 -9.25 15.27
N PHE A 287 -2.81 -10.05 15.71
CA PHE A 287 -2.87 -10.65 17.04
C PHE A 287 -2.80 -9.61 18.16
N VAL A 288 -1.94 -8.58 18.01
CA VAL A 288 -1.85 -7.46 18.96
C VAL A 288 -3.16 -6.69 19.00
N ILE A 289 -3.72 -6.37 17.83
CA ILE A 289 -5.00 -5.64 17.73
C ILE A 289 -6.16 -6.48 18.31
N GLY A 290 -6.24 -7.77 17.98
CA GLY A 290 -7.27 -8.65 18.53
C GLY A 290 -7.23 -8.74 20.07
N GLY A 291 -6.03 -8.77 20.65
CA GLY A 291 -5.86 -8.69 22.09
C GLY A 291 -6.30 -7.33 22.66
N LEU A 292 -5.94 -6.23 21.98
CA LEU A 292 -6.34 -4.87 22.37
C LEU A 292 -7.88 -4.70 22.31
N GLU A 293 -8.52 -5.22 21.26
CA GLU A 293 -9.97 -5.21 21.08
C GLU A 293 -10.69 -5.93 22.22
N ARG A 294 -10.19 -7.09 22.66
CA ARG A 294 -10.75 -7.85 23.79
C ARG A 294 -10.72 -7.10 25.12
N THR A 295 -9.85 -6.10 25.28
CA THR A 295 -9.86 -5.23 26.47
C THR A 295 -10.98 -4.19 26.43
N GLY A 296 -11.68 -4.01 25.31
CA GLY A 296 -12.73 -3.02 25.10
C GLY A 296 -12.23 -1.60 24.79
N ILE A 297 -10.90 -1.37 24.79
CA ILE A 297 -10.35 -0.01 24.61
C ILE A 297 -10.59 0.56 23.22
N LEU A 298 -10.62 -0.28 22.18
CA LEU A 298 -10.92 0.18 20.82
C LEU A 298 -12.37 0.68 20.72
N ASN A 299 -13.29 0.03 21.41
CA ASN A 299 -14.68 0.48 21.50
C ASN A 299 -14.81 1.79 22.28
N ASP A 300 -14.04 1.96 23.37
CA ASP A 300 -14.01 3.22 24.13
C ASP A 300 -13.48 4.37 23.26
N ILE A 301 -12.38 4.13 22.51
CA ILE A 301 -11.80 5.11 21.57
C ILE A 301 -12.79 5.43 20.46
N SER A 302 -13.39 4.40 19.86
CA SER A 302 -14.40 4.52 18.82
C SER A 302 -15.56 5.43 19.27
N THR A 303 -16.13 5.12 20.44
CA THR A 303 -17.24 5.88 21.00
C THR A 303 -16.87 7.34 21.24
N GLN A 304 -15.68 7.60 21.81
CA GLN A 304 -15.22 8.98 22.08
C GLN A 304 -14.93 9.77 20.80
N LEU A 305 -14.27 9.15 19.80
CA LEU A 305 -13.98 9.81 18.53
C LEU A 305 -15.26 10.22 17.81
N PHE A 306 -16.24 9.31 17.77
CA PHE A 306 -17.46 9.58 17.02
C PHE A 306 -18.50 10.38 17.81
N GLN A 307 -18.45 10.41 19.14
CA GLN A 307 -19.22 11.38 19.93
C GLN A 307 -18.81 12.84 19.65
N LEU A 308 -17.53 13.07 19.31
CA LEU A 308 -17.04 14.40 18.89
C LEU A 308 -17.60 14.84 17.54
N VAL A 309 -17.95 13.87 16.68
CA VAL A 309 -18.41 14.09 15.30
C VAL A 309 -19.93 14.19 15.22
N GLY A 310 -20.66 13.70 16.23
CA GLY A 310 -22.13 13.59 16.19
C GLY A 310 -22.61 12.59 15.15
N ASP A 311 -23.88 12.70 14.75
CA ASP A 311 -24.53 11.78 13.79
C ASP A 311 -24.28 12.18 12.31
N SER A 312 -23.26 12.99 12.03
CA SER A 312 -22.97 13.48 10.67
C SER A 312 -22.03 12.52 9.92
N PRO A 313 -22.50 11.73 8.93
CA PRO A 313 -21.63 10.83 8.16
C PRO A 313 -20.51 11.56 7.41
N LEU A 314 -20.75 12.82 7.00
CA LEU A 314 -19.72 13.62 6.33
C LEU A 314 -18.57 13.99 7.28
N GLU A 315 -18.91 14.40 8.50
CA GLU A 315 -17.89 14.73 9.50
C GLU A 315 -17.10 13.50 9.88
N ALA A 316 -17.75 12.34 10.07
CA ALA A 316 -17.09 11.06 10.29
C ALA A 316 -16.11 10.71 9.16
N THR A 317 -16.53 10.91 7.91
CA THR A 317 -15.69 10.70 6.72
C THR A 317 -14.47 11.60 6.75
N MET A 318 -14.63 12.90 7.06
CA MET A 318 -13.53 13.85 7.13
C MET A 318 -12.57 13.55 8.29
N VAL A 319 -13.10 13.25 9.46
CA VAL A 319 -12.30 12.86 10.63
C VAL A 319 -11.50 11.61 10.32
N THR A 320 -12.11 10.58 9.75
CA THR A 320 -11.41 9.35 9.36
C THR A 320 -10.29 9.63 8.35
N LEU A 321 -10.55 10.42 7.31
CA LEU A 321 -9.54 10.80 6.30
C LEU A 321 -8.32 11.48 6.95
N TRP A 322 -8.54 12.50 7.75
CA TRP A 322 -7.47 13.30 8.30
C TRP A 322 -6.73 12.61 9.44
N PHE A 323 -7.43 11.92 10.35
CA PHE A 323 -6.78 11.20 11.44
C PHE A 323 -5.96 10.02 10.93
N SER A 324 -6.51 9.20 10.02
CA SER A 324 -5.75 8.11 9.43
C SER A 324 -4.58 8.62 8.57
N GLY A 325 -4.79 9.72 7.83
CA GLY A 325 -3.75 10.37 7.06
C GLY A 325 -2.61 10.88 7.93
N LEU A 326 -2.91 11.57 9.01
CA LEU A 326 -1.91 12.06 9.96
C LEU A 326 -1.21 10.90 10.68
N ALA A 327 -1.94 9.89 11.14
CA ALA A 327 -1.34 8.70 11.74
C ALA A 327 -0.37 8.02 10.80
N SER A 328 -0.74 7.87 9.52
CA SER A 328 0.09 7.24 8.49
C SER A 328 1.33 8.04 8.10
N THR A 329 1.48 9.30 8.53
CA THR A 329 2.74 10.04 8.35
C THR A 329 3.87 9.54 9.23
N VAL A 330 3.54 8.83 10.31
CA VAL A 330 4.49 8.35 11.34
C VAL A 330 4.48 6.83 11.43
N VAL A 331 3.30 6.23 11.28
CA VAL A 331 3.06 4.78 11.38
C VAL A 331 2.85 4.22 9.97
N SER A 332 3.23 2.96 9.73
CA SER A 332 3.02 2.35 8.40
C SER A 332 1.53 2.29 8.01
N ASN A 333 1.24 2.40 6.70
CA ASN A 333 -0.12 2.28 6.14
C ASN A 333 -0.83 1.03 6.67
N THR A 334 -0.13 -0.11 6.70
CA THR A 334 -0.66 -1.39 7.14
C THR A 334 -1.05 -1.37 8.62
N ALA A 335 -0.17 -0.84 9.50
CA ALA A 335 -0.47 -0.73 10.92
C ALA A 335 -1.63 0.26 11.17
N THR A 336 -1.67 1.36 10.42
CA THR A 336 -2.77 2.33 10.46
C THR A 336 -4.09 1.65 10.06
N ALA A 337 -4.11 0.92 8.94
CA ALA A 337 -5.30 0.18 8.49
C ALA A 337 -5.78 -0.83 9.54
N LEU A 338 -4.89 -1.66 10.07
CA LEU A 338 -5.22 -2.66 11.10
C LEU A 338 -5.75 -2.03 12.40
N THR A 339 -5.30 -0.81 12.73
CA THR A 339 -5.74 -0.10 13.93
C THR A 339 -7.09 0.57 13.75
N PHE A 340 -7.29 1.26 12.62
CA PHE A 340 -8.50 2.06 12.40
C PHE A 340 -9.69 1.22 11.92
N SER A 341 -9.47 0.10 11.23
CA SER A 341 -10.57 -0.75 10.75
C SER A 341 -11.49 -1.25 11.87
N PRO A 342 -11.00 -1.83 12.98
CA PRO A 342 -11.86 -2.23 14.10
C PRO A 342 -12.55 -1.03 14.79
N ILE A 343 -11.90 0.14 14.81
CA ILE A 343 -12.48 1.36 15.38
C ILE A 343 -13.72 1.79 14.56
N ILE A 344 -13.66 1.70 13.24
CA ILE A 344 -14.78 2.05 12.35
C ILE A 344 -15.87 0.98 12.42
N SER A 345 -15.52 -0.32 12.38
CA SER A 345 -16.48 -1.43 12.48
C SER A 345 -17.28 -1.41 13.78
N GLY A 346 -16.66 -0.92 14.87
CA GLY A 346 -17.28 -0.85 16.20
C GLY A 346 -18.40 0.17 16.34
N VAL A 347 -18.62 1.07 15.35
CA VAL A 347 -19.66 2.12 15.40
C VAL A 347 -20.81 1.79 14.47
N SER A 348 -21.93 1.36 15.06
CA SER A 348 -23.18 1.17 14.31
C SER A 348 -23.67 2.50 13.74
N GLY A 349 -23.88 2.57 12.41
CA GLY A 349 -24.41 3.76 11.72
C GLY A 349 -23.34 4.58 10.96
N LEU A 350 -22.05 4.38 11.23
CA LEU A 350 -20.97 5.05 10.50
C LEU A 350 -20.23 4.11 9.54
N ASN A 351 -20.61 2.86 9.51
CA ASN A 351 -20.06 1.84 8.59
C ASN A 351 -20.60 2.08 7.16
N SER A 352 -20.13 3.15 6.53
CA SER A 352 -20.50 3.52 5.17
C SER A 352 -19.31 3.42 4.23
N ALA A 353 -19.58 3.15 2.95
CA ALA A 353 -18.55 3.09 1.92
C ALA A 353 -17.72 4.40 1.85
N ALA A 354 -18.31 5.54 2.19
CA ALA A 354 -17.61 6.82 2.25
C ALA A 354 -16.56 6.86 3.36
N VAL A 355 -16.88 6.36 4.57
CA VAL A 355 -15.93 6.31 5.70
C VAL A 355 -14.80 5.34 5.41
N TRP A 356 -15.10 4.16 4.84
CA TRP A 356 -14.08 3.19 4.44
C TRP A 356 -13.18 3.72 3.31
N SER A 357 -13.77 4.42 2.33
CA SER A 357 -12.98 5.09 1.29
C SER A 357 -12.09 6.19 1.86
N ALA A 358 -12.56 6.92 2.86
CA ALA A 358 -11.76 7.91 3.57
C ALA A 358 -10.59 7.26 4.32
N LEU A 359 -10.80 6.09 4.93
CA LEU A 359 -9.72 5.33 5.55
C LEU A 359 -8.67 4.88 4.53
N VAL A 360 -9.11 4.34 3.37
CA VAL A 360 -8.20 3.97 2.27
C VAL A 360 -7.38 5.16 1.81
N LEU A 361 -8.02 6.28 1.52
CA LEU A 361 -7.35 7.51 1.06
C LEU A 361 -6.41 8.04 2.15
N GLY A 362 -6.88 8.18 3.38
CA GLY A 362 -6.08 8.70 4.49
C GLY A 362 -4.83 7.88 4.73
N THR A 363 -4.97 6.58 4.92
CA THR A 363 -3.83 5.69 5.19
C THR A 363 -2.77 5.73 4.10
N ASN A 364 -3.18 5.69 2.84
CA ASN A 364 -2.23 5.68 1.73
C ASN A 364 -1.64 7.08 1.47
N LEU A 365 -2.45 8.13 1.41
CA LEU A 365 -1.96 9.49 1.09
C LEU A 365 -1.04 10.05 2.19
N GLY A 366 -1.21 9.62 3.45
CA GLY A 366 -0.27 9.93 4.54
C GLY A 366 1.05 9.16 4.45
N GLY A 367 1.03 7.96 3.88
CA GLY A 367 2.14 7.01 3.90
C GLY A 367 3.38 7.38 3.08
N ALA A 368 3.32 8.39 2.22
CA ALA A 368 4.47 8.90 1.48
C ALA A 368 4.99 10.25 2.00
N THR A 369 4.55 10.69 3.17
CA THR A 369 4.89 12.00 3.73
C THR A 369 6.32 12.05 4.26
N THR A 370 6.73 11.05 5.01
CA THR A 370 8.06 11.00 5.65
C THR A 370 8.78 9.69 5.35
N PRO A 371 10.10 9.63 5.46
CA PRO A 371 10.82 8.37 5.39
C PRO A 371 10.43 7.35 6.48
N LEU A 372 9.81 7.78 7.57
CA LEU A 372 9.37 6.91 8.66
C LEU A 372 7.99 6.29 8.41
N SER A 373 7.18 6.90 7.54
CA SER A 373 5.79 6.50 7.31
C SER A 373 5.61 5.15 6.59
N GLY A 374 6.68 4.55 6.08
CA GLY A 374 6.56 3.24 5.44
C GLY A 374 7.88 2.58 5.09
N SER A 375 7.88 1.26 5.12
CA SER A 375 8.98 0.42 4.65
C SER A 375 9.39 0.76 3.21
N VAL A 376 8.44 1.16 2.38
CA VAL A 376 8.61 1.56 0.98
C VAL A 376 9.64 2.68 0.85
N VAL A 377 9.47 3.77 1.62
CA VAL A 377 10.36 4.93 1.55
C VAL A 377 11.73 4.62 2.14
N MET A 378 11.77 3.85 3.24
CA MET A 378 13.04 3.41 3.84
C MET A 378 13.84 2.50 2.89
N MET A 379 13.18 1.54 2.25
CA MET A 379 13.79 0.68 1.22
C MET A 379 14.28 1.49 0.03
N ALA A 380 13.50 2.47 -0.39
CA ALA A 380 13.83 3.38 -1.47
C ALA A 380 15.13 4.15 -1.16
N ILE A 381 15.22 4.77 0.00
CA ILE A 381 16.42 5.50 0.44
C ILE A 381 17.62 4.55 0.56
N GLY A 382 17.41 3.34 1.07
CA GLY A 382 18.44 2.30 1.13
C GLY A 382 18.94 1.91 -0.25
N ALA A 383 18.08 1.81 -1.25
CA ALA A 383 18.45 1.53 -2.64
C ALA A 383 19.30 2.66 -3.24
N LEU A 384 18.91 3.93 -3.03
CA LEU A 384 19.71 5.08 -3.45
C LEU A 384 21.11 5.11 -2.82
N LYS A 385 21.19 4.83 -1.52
CA LYS A 385 22.47 4.81 -0.78
C LYS A 385 23.43 3.76 -1.34
N ARG A 386 22.94 2.58 -1.73
CA ARG A 386 23.74 1.54 -2.40
C ARG A 386 24.30 2.02 -3.75
N GLU A 387 23.57 2.90 -4.43
CA GLU A 387 23.99 3.49 -5.70
C GLU A 387 24.87 4.75 -5.53
N GLY A 388 25.29 5.06 -4.30
CA GLY A 388 26.16 6.21 -3.99
C GLY A 388 25.44 7.56 -4.05
N ILE A 389 24.08 7.57 -4.01
CA ILE A 389 23.28 8.78 -4.05
C ILE A 389 22.74 9.05 -2.65
N SER A 390 23.05 10.23 -2.11
CA SER A 390 22.52 10.67 -0.82
C SER A 390 21.22 11.45 -1.02
N LEU A 391 20.15 10.99 -0.39
CA LEU A 391 18.90 11.73 -0.26
C LEU A 391 18.73 12.13 1.21
N SER A 392 18.57 13.42 1.47
CA SER A 392 18.36 13.87 2.84
C SER A 392 16.93 13.60 3.30
N PHE A 393 16.78 13.23 4.58
CA PHE A 393 15.48 13.08 5.22
C PHE A 393 14.60 14.32 5.01
N SER A 394 15.18 15.51 5.22
CA SER A 394 14.48 16.78 5.09
C SER A 394 14.01 17.06 3.67
N GLU A 395 14.81 16.71 2.64
CA GLU A 395 14.43 16.93 1.25
C GLU A 395 13.23 16.06 0.86
N PHE A 396 13.26 14.78 1.21
CA PHE A 396 12.11 13.89 0.97
C PHE A 396 10.86 14.37 1.72
N THR A 397 10.99 14.65 3.02
CA THR A 397 9.86 15.06 3.87
C THR A 397 9.22 16.36 3.40
N LYS A 398 10.00 17.33 2.93
CA LYS A 398 9.44 18.58 2.37
C LYS A 398 8.55 18.31 1.16
N VAL A 399 9.03 17.49 0.22
CA VAL A 399 8.25 17.13 -0.97
C VAL A 399 7.05 16.28 -0.59
N GLY A 400 7.27 15.27 0.25
CA GLY A 400 6.21 14.39 0.74
C GLY A 400 5.11 15.16 1.48
N LEU A 401 5.46 16.09 2.36
CA LEU A 401 4.47 16.90 3.08
C LEU A 401 3.63 17.76 2.14
N ILE A 402 4.28 18.45 1.18
CA ILE A 402 3.57 19.27 0.19
C ILE A 402 2.61 18.41 -0.63
N THR A 403 3.07 17.26 -1.12
CA THR A 403 2.23 16.37 -1.93
C THR A 403 1.12 15.72 -1.12
N SER A 404 1.39 15.22 0.09
CA SER A 404 0.36 14.60 0.94
C SER A 404 -0.71 15.61 1.37
N MET A 405 -0.35 16.85 1.71
CA MET A 405 -1.33 17.90 2.02
C MET A 405 -2.20 18.25 0.80
N LEU A 406 -1.59 18.35 -0.39
CA LEU A 406 -2.32 18.56 -1.64
C LEU A 406 -3.28 17.40 -1.92
N GLN A 407 -2.82 16.16 -1.73
CA GLN A 407 -3.59 14.94 -1.97
C GLN A 407 -4.75 14.81 -0.97
N LEU A 408 -4.51 15.00 0.33
CA LEU A 408 -5.56 14.97 1.35
C LEU A 408 -6.58 16.09 1.16
N GLY A 409 -6.13 17.29 0.77
CA GLY A 409 -7.03 18.39 0.42
C GLY A 409 -7.93 18.07 -0.78
N PHE A 410 -7.36 17.48 -1.83
CA PHE A 410 -8.14 17.00 -2.98
C PHE A 410 -9.10 15.88 -2.59
N ALA A 411 -8.63 14.89 -1.81
CA ALA A 411 -9.45 13.79 -1.32
C ALA A 411 -10.64 14.29 -0.49
N SER A 412 -10.42 15.30 0.37
CA SER A 412 -11.49 15.95 1.12
C SER A 412 -12.56 16.56 0.19
N LEU A 413 -12.12 17.33 -0.82
CA LEU A 413 -13.03 17.90 -1.80
C LEU A 413 -13.79 16.83 -2.59
N TYR A 414 -13.08 15.79 -3.04
CA TYR A 414 -13.67 14.67 -3.77
C TYR A 414 -14.75 13.95 -2.96
N LEU A 415 -14.48 13.61 -1.70
CA LEU A 415 -15.44 12.93 -0.82
C LEU A 415 -16.64 13.84 -0.48
N ILE A 416 -16.43 15.15 -0.27
CA ILE A 416 -17.53 16.11 -0.06
C ILE A 416 -18.44 16.17 -1.30
N VAL A 417 -17.86 16.24 -2.49
CA VAL A 417 -18.63 16.30 -3.74
C VAL A 417 -19.42 15.00 -3.93
N ARG A 418 -18.79 13.83 -3.72
CA ARG A 418 -19.50 12.54 -3.80
C ARG A 418 -20.66 12.46 -2.80
N PHE A 419 -20.43 12.84 -1.57
CA PHE A 419 -21.46 12.85 -0.53
C PHE A 419 -22.66 13.73 -0.91
N ARG A 420 -22.40 14.91 -1.49
CA ARG A 420 -23.48 15.81 -1.96
C ARG A 420 -24.24 15.28 -3.17
N LEU A 421 -23.61 14.50 -4.01
CA LEU A 421 -24.23 13.88 -5.18
C LEU A 421 -25.01 12.60 -4.83
N GLY A 422 -24.88 12.10 -3.60
CA GLY A 422 -25.54 10.87 -3.14
C GLY A 422 -25.01 9.60 -3.83
N VAL A 423 -23.74 9.63 -4.26
CA VAL A 423 -23.10 8.54 -5.02
C VAL A 423 -21.96 7.92 -4.20
#